data_504538b040f695980b896712e79062ef
#
_entry.id   504538b040f695980b896712e79062ef
#
_cell.length_a   1.000
_cell.length_b   1.000
_cell.length_c   1.000
_cell.angle_alpha   90.00
_cell.angle_beta   90.00
_cell.angle_gamma   90.00
#
_symmetry.space_group_name_H-M   'P 1'
#
loop_
_entity.id
_entity.type
_entity.pdbx_description
1 polymer ?
#
loop_
_entity_poly.entity_id
_entity_poly.type
_entity_poly.pdbx_seq_one_letter_code
_entity_poly.pdbx_strand_id
1 'polypeptide(L)'
;MSQENVEVVRHFFGDQTRFFDVLDKEVELDIRPMTPGYQGLIHGKDAVIAFWRDYSDTWDEHVFEPIEIREAGEDQVVVVADQRGRGKESGVPFEFRSGTIFTLRGGSVVKMKFFRNGEAALEAAGRSE
;
A
#
# COMPACT_ATOMS: atom_id res chain seq x y z
N MET A 1 -18.63 4.07 5.39
CA MET A 1 -19.03 4.22 3.99
C MET A 1 -17.82 4.10 3.10
N SER A 2 -17.98 3.36 2.04
CA SER A 2 -16.87 3.03 1.16
C SER A 2 -16.26 4.23 0.47
N GLN A 3 -17.05 5.24 0.13
CA GLN A 3 -16.51 6.44 -0.51
C GLN A 3 -15.57 7.20 0.42
N GLU A 4 -15.85 7.21 1.70
CA GLU A 4 -14.97 7.82 2.69
C GLU A 4 -13.64 7.06 2.76
N ASN A 5 -13.71 5.73 2.66
CA ASN A 5 -12.51 4.90 2.65
C ASN A 5 -11.65 5.19 1.43
N VAL A 6 -12.27 5.38 0.27
CA VAL A 6 -11.53 5.72 -0.95
C VAL A 6 -10.80 7.06 -0.77
N GLU A 7 -11.46 8.04 -0.16
CA GLU A 7 -10.83 9.35 0.09
C GLU A 7 -9.62 9.23 1.02
N VAL A 8 -9.72 8.40 2.06
CA VAL A 8 -8.60 8.18 2.98
C VAL A 8 -7.42 7.56 2.21
N VAL A 9 -7.69 6.58 1.37
CA VAL A 9 -6.65 5.89 0.61
C VAL A 9 -6.00 6.83 -0.42
N ARG A 10 -6.73 7.77 -0.98
CA ARG A 10 -6.17 8.74 -1.94
C ARG A 10 -5.04 9.56 -1.34
N HIS A 11 -5.07 9.81 -0.04
CA HIS A 11 -3.99 10.56 0.62
C HIS A 11 -2.66 9.84 0.54
N PHE A 12 -2.67 8.50 0.47
CA PHE A 12 -1.45 7.72 0.31
C PHE A 12 -0.68 8.12 -0.94
N PHE A 13 -1.40 8.50 -1.99
CA PHE A 13 -0.78 8.85 -3.27
C PHE A 13 -0.57 10.35 -3.43
N GLY A 14 -1.13 11.16 -2.56
CA GLY A 14 -1.02 12.62 -2.65
C GLY A 14 -0.23 13.23 -1.51
N ASP A 15 -0.76 13.11 -0.30
CA ASP A 15 -0.14 13.72 0.89
C ASP A 15 0.15 12.63 1.90
N GLN A 16 1.38 12.14 1.89
CA GLN A 16 1.77 11.03 2.77
C GLN A 16 1.74 11.39 4.25
N THR A 17 2.06 12.63 4.58
CA THR A 17 1.99 13.07 5.99
C THR A 17 0.56 12.92 6.50
N ARG A 18 -0.39 13.32 5.68
CA ARG A 18 -1.79 13.21 6.01
C ARG A 18 -2.25 11.77 6.09
N PHE A 19 -1.74 10.93 5.19
CA PHE A 19 -2.03 9.50 5.21
C PHE A 19 -1.52 8.86 6.50
N PHE A 20 -0.31 9.24 6.95
CA PHE A 20 0.24 8.69 8.19
C PHE A 20 -0.65 9.00 9.39
N ASP A 21 -1.34 10.14 9.36
CA ASP A 21 -2.25 10.52 10.45
C ASP A 21 -3.47 9.60 10.56
N VAL A 22 -3.86 8.96 9.45
CA VAL A 22 -5.02 8.07 9.44
C VAL A 22 -4.66 6.60 9.65
N LEU A 23 -3.38 6.28 9.84
CA LEU A 23 -2.98 4.93 10.21
C LEU A 23 -3.39 4.64 11.65
N ASP A 24 -4.01 3.50 11.85
CA ASP A 24 -4.33 3.06 13.19
C ASP A 24 -3.05 2.77 13.97
N LYS A 25 -3.10 2.97 15.28
CA LYS A 25 -1.97 2.73 16.15
C LYS A 25 -1.45 1.30 16.05
N GLU A 26 -2.36 0.35 15.81
CA GLU A 26 -2.06 -1.08 15.71
C GLU A 26 -2.04 -1.58 14.27
N VAL A 27 -1.85 -0.68 13.31
CA VAL A 27 -1.86 -1.05 11.89
C VAL A 27 -0.86 -2.14 11.57
N GLU A 28 -1.24 -3.04 10.69
CA GLU A 28 -0.37 -4.11 10.19
C GLU A 28 -0.05 -3.88 8.72
N LEU A 29 1.19 -4.14 8.35
CA LEU A 29 1.63 -4.10 6.96
C LEU A 29 2.13 -5.49 6.59
N ASP A 30 1.48 -6.10 5.60
CA ASP A 30 1.84 -7.42 5.10
C ASP A 30 2.49 -7.28 3.73
N ILE A 31 3.79 -7.52 3.66
CA ILE A 31 4.55 -7.43 2.41
C ILE A 31 4.96 -8.80 1.88
N ARG A 32 4.48 -9.88 2.51
CA ARG A 32 4.87 -11.24 2.11
C ARG A 32 4.54 -11.57 0.66
N PRO A 33 3.37 -11.15 0.13
CA PRO A 33 3.10 -11.42 -1.28
C PRO A 33 4.00 -10.65 -2.24
N MET A 34 4.55 -9.53 -1.80
CA MET A 34 5.43 -8.70 -2.60
C MET A 34 6.88 -9.14 -2.48
N THR A 35 7.25 -9.68 -1.32
CA THR A 35 8.62 -10.06 -1.01
C THR A 35 8.66 -11.51 -0.57
N PRO A 36 8.70 -12.47 -1.51
CA PRO A 36 8.76 -13.89 -1.15
C PRO A 36 9.96 -14.17 -0.23
N GLY A 37 9.71 -14.94 0.80
CA GLY A 37 10.74 -15.27 1.79
C GLY A 37 10.73 -14.36 3.00
N TYR A 38 10.07 -13.21 2.93
CA TYR A 38 9.91 -12.37 4.11
C TYR A 38 8.91 -13.03 5.06
N GLN A 39 9.31 -13.19 6.30
CA GLN A 39 8.50 -13.92 7.27
C GLN A 39 8.02 -13.01 8.39
N GLY A 40 6.83 -12.57 8.32
CA GLY A 40 6.28 -11.79 9.38
C GLY A 40 5.55 -10.57 8.88
N LEU A 41 4.87 -9.96 9.80
CA LEU A 41 4.12 -8.76 9.57
C LEU A 41 4.83 -7.60 10.23
N ILE A 42 4.73 -6.43 9.63
CA ILE A 42 5.22 -5.21 10.25
C ILE A 42 4.02 -4.65 11.03
N HIS A 43 4.18 -4.51 12.31
CA HIS A 43 3.07 -4.15 13.20
C HIS A 43 3.33 -2.84 13.92
N GLY A 44 2.30 -2.00 13.97
CA GLY A 44 2.33 -0.74 14.67
C GLY A 44 2.66 0.44 13.77
N LYS A 45 2.04 1.57 14.06
CA LYS A 45 2.14 2.76 13.24
C LYS A 45 3.58 3.21 13.01
N ASP A 46 4.38 3.28 14.07
CA ASP A 46 5.75 3.77 13.95
C ASP A 46 6.61 2.86 13.09
N ALA A 47 6.42 1.54 13.23
CA ALA A 47 7.18 0.57 12.45
C ALA A 47 6.79 0.62 10.98
N VAL A 48 5.51 0.81 10.70
CA VAL A 48 5.01 0.91 9.31
C VAL A 48 5.56 2.17 8.64
N ILE A 49 5.54 3.29 9.35
CA ILE A 49 6.08 4.54 8.82
C ILE A 49 7.58 4.41 8.55
N ALA A 50 8.32 3.81 9.49
CA ALA A 50 9.77 3.61 9.33
C ALA A 50 10.05 2.73 8.11
N PHE A 51 9.29 1.64 7.95
CA PHE A 51 9.45 0.77 6.79
C PHE A 51 9.21 1.54 5.49
N TRP A 52 8.15 2.34 5.44
CA TRP A 52 7.81 3.07 4.23
C TRP A 52 8.88 4.09 3.86
N ARG A 53 9.43 4.77 4.86
CA ARG A 53 10.51 5.73 4.63
C ARG A 53 11.76 5.06 4.11
N ASP A 54 12.14 3.91 4.69
CA ASP A 54 13.28 3.14 4.23
C ASP A 54 13.09 2.65 2.80
N TYR A 55 11.88 2.17 2.50
CA TYR A 55 11.56 1.71 1.15
C TYR A 55 11.71 2.85 0.14
N SER A 56 11.15 4.01 0.46
CA SER A 56 11.22 5.18 -0.43
C SER A 56 12.65 5.67 -0.62
N ASP A 57 13.47 5.58 0.44
CA ASP A 57 14.87 6.01 0.37
C ASP A 57 15.75 5.09 -0.47
N THR A 58 15.29 3.87 -0.75
CA THR A 58 16.02 2.92 -1.58
C THR A 58 16.00 3.31 -3.06
N TRP A 59 15.07 4.15 -3.44
CA TRP A 59 14.83 4.50 -4.84
C TRP A 59 15.02 5.98 -5.10
N ASP A 60 15.58 6.31 -6.27
CA ASP A 60 15.60 7.67 -6.80
C ASP A 60 14.44 7.81 -7.78
N GLU A 61 13.86 8.98 -7.85
CA GLU A 61 12.79 9.27 -8.80
C GLU A 61 11.62 8.28 -8.71
N HIS A 62 11.33 7.82 -7.51
CA HIS A 62 10.24 6.88 -7.29
C HIS A 62 8.89 7.53 -7.56
N VAL A 63 8.18 7.02 -8.54
CA VAL A 63 6.83 7.46 -8.87
C VAL A 63 5.87 6.32 -8.56
N PHE A 64 4.82 6.65 -7.85
CA PHE A 64 3.81 5.70 -7.42
C PHE A 64 2.47 6.27 -7.87
N GLU A 65 1.98 5.81 -9.02
CA GLU A 65 0.81 6.39 -9.67
C GLU A 65 -0.39 5.45 -9.64
N PRO A 66 -1.49 5.84 -9.00
CA PRO A 66 -2.67 4.99 -8.96
C PRO A 66 -3.34 4.92 -10.34
N ILE A 67 -3.63 3.69 -10.77
CA ILE A 67 -4.30 3.42 -12.03
C ILE A 67 -5.77 3.11 -11.78
N GLU A 68 -6.04 2.38 -10.73
CA GLU A 68 -7.41 1.99 -10.39
C GLU A 68 -7.55 1.96 -8.88
N ILE A 69 -8.61 2.56 -8.38
CA ILE A 69 -8.98 2.52 -6.96
C ILE A 69 -10.39 1.95 -6.89
N ARG A 70 -10.56 0.82 -6.23
CA ARG A 70 -11.83 0.10 -6.23
C ARG A 70 -12.21 -0.31 -4.81
N GLU A 71 -13.47 -0.12 -4.48
CA GLU A 71 -14.01 -0.64 -3.22
C GLU A 71 -14.13 -2.16 -3.31
N ALA A 72 -13.85 -2.82 -2.19
CA ALA A 72 -13.96 -4.27 -2.10
C ALA A 72 -14.61 -4.61 -0.77
N GLY A 73 -15.94 -4.60 -0.74
CA GLY A 73 -16.68 -4.75 0.49
C GLY A 73 -16.79 -3.42 1.24
N GLU A 74 -17.28 -3.47 2.47
CA GLU A 74 -17.53 -2.26 3.25
C GLU A 74 -16.28 -1.64 3.86
N ASP A 75 -15.28 -2.45 4.09
CA ASP A 75 -14.10 -2.03 4.86
C ASP A 75 -12.80 -2.15 4.09
N GLN A 76 -12.84 -2.51 2.82
CA GLN A 76 -11.62 -2.66 2.02
C GLN A 76 -11.63 -1.80 0.78
N VAL A 77 -10.43 -1.35 0.41
CA VAL A 77 -10.18 -0.63 -0.84
C VAL A 77 -8.97 -1.29 -1.48
N VAL A 78 -9.08 -1.66 -2.75
CA VAL A 78 -7.95 -2.20 -3.49
C VAL A 78 -7.47 -1.15 -4.48
N VAL A 79 -6.15 -0.98 -4.56
CA VAL A 79 -5.53 -0.02 -5.47
C VAL A 79 -4.57 -0.76 -6.36
N VAL A 80 -4.69 -0.54 -7.66
CA VAL A 80 -3.69 -0.97 -8.64
C VAL A 80 -2.91 0.28 -9.02
N ALA A 81 -1.58 0.22 -8.94
CA ALA A 81 -0.74 1.39 -9.17
C ALA A 81 0.51 0.99 -9.96
N ASP A 82 0.93 1.91 -10.81
CA ASP A 82 2.21 1.76 -11.48
C ASP A 82 3.30 2.35 -10.59
N GLN A 83 4.35 1.60 -10.38
CA GLN A 83 5.53 2.07 -9.70
C GLN A 83 6.69 2.07 -10.68
N ARG A 84 7.45 3.16 -10.68
CA ARG A 84 8.66 3.24 -11.48
C ARG A 84 9.69 4.10 -10.78
N GLY A 85 10.92 3.87 -11.08
CA GLY A 85 12.01 4.62 -10.47
C GLY A 85 13.33 3.99 -10.83
N ARG A 86 14.32 4.27 -10.01
CA ARG A 86 15.69 3.82 -10.24
C ARG A 86 16.31 3.48 -8.89
N GLY A 87 17.01 2.36 -8.82
CA GLY A 87 17.73 2.02 -7.61
C GLY A 87 18.78 3.08 -7.31
N LYS A 88 18.83 3.56 -6.08
CA LYS A 88 19.70 4.64 -5.69
C LYS A 88 21.17 4.31 -5.88
N GLU A 89 21.58 3.12 -5.48
CA GLU A 89 22.98 2.69 -5.59
C GLU A 89 23.28 2.05 -6.93
N SER A 90 22.37 1.25 -7.44
CA SER A 90 22.60 0.51 -8.68
C SER A 90 22.37 1.32 -9.94
N GLY A 91 21.54 2.35 -9.87
CA GLY A 91 21.12 3.11 -11.04
C GLY A 91 20.22 2.34 -11.99
N VAL A 92 19.81 1.13 -11.62
CA VAL A 92 18.98 0.28 -12.47
C VAL A 92 17.53 0.74 -12.44
N PRO A 93 16.93 1.03 -13.59
CA PRO A 93 15.53 1.42 -13.63
C PRO A 93 14.62 0.22 -13.34
N PHE A 94 13.48 0.51 -12.75
CA PHE A 94 12.45 -0.51 -12.56
C PHE A 94 11.08 0.07 -12.91
N GLU A 95 10.18 -0.80 -13.29
CA GLU A 95 8.79 -0.44 -13.54
C GLU A 95 7.94 -1.69 -13.35
N PHE A 96 6.89 -1.58 -12.55
CA PHE A 96 5.96 -2.69 -12.40
C PHE A 96 4.61 -2.18 -11.92
N ARG A 97 3.58 -2.98 -12.12
CA ARG A 97 2.22 -2.66 -11.69
C ARG A 97 1.91 -3.46 -10.44
N SER A 98 1.82 -2.76 -9.33
CA SER A 98 1.58 -3.37 -8.02
C SER A 98 0.11 -3.26 -7.62
N GLY A 99 -0.25 -3.96 -6.56
CA GLY A 99 -1.57 -3.84 -5.98
C GLY A 99 -1.48 -3.79 -4.47
N THR A 100 -2.40 -3.08 -3.86
CA THR A 100 -2.46 -2.98 -2.40
C THR A 100 -3.90 -3.10 -1.96
N ILE A 101 -4.13 -3.91 -0.93
CA ILE A 101 -5.44 -3.96 -0.28
C ILE A 101 -5.32 -3.20 1.04
N PHE A 102 -6.14 -2.17 1.18
CA PHE A 102 -6.24 -1.40 2.42
C PHE A 102 -7.49 -1.85 3.16
N THR A 103 -7.34 -2.15 4.44
CA THR A 103 -8.49 -2.44 5.31
C THR A 103 -8.65 -1.28 6.26
N LEU A 104 -9.86 -0.75 6.35
CA LEU A 104 -10.14 0.45 7.13
C LEU A 104 -11.24 0.17 8.15
N ARG A 105 -11.19 0.92 9.24
CA ARG A 105 -12.20 0.83 10.29
C ARG A 105 -12.36 2.20 10.91
N GLY A 106 -13.56 2.75 10.82
CA GLY A 106 -13.86 4.06 11.40
C GLY A 106 -12.99 5.19 10.87
N GLY A 107 -12.63 5.14 9.58
CA GLY A 107 -11.80 6.16 8.97
C GLY A 107 -10.29 5.97 9.18
N SER A 108 -9.89 4.89 9.85
CA SER A 108 -8.48 4.58 10.08
C SER A 108 -8.07 3.36 9.28
N VAL A 109 -6.84 3.36 8.79
CA VAL A 109 -6.27 2.21 8.09
C VAL A 109 -5.74 1.25 9.13
N VAL A 110 -6.30 0.03 9.17
CA VAL A 110 -5.90 -0.97 10.16
C VAL A 110 -5.01 -2.06 9.57
N LYS A 111 -5.00 -2.19 8.24
CA LYS A 111 -4.13 -3.17 7.58
C LYS A 111 -3.86 -2.75 6.15
N MET A 112 -2.64 -3.03 5.70
CA MET A 112 -2.26 -2.89 4.29
C MET A 112 -1.59 -4.18 3.87
N LYS A 113 -1.94 -4.68 2.69
CA LYS A 113 -1.31 -5.87 2.13
C LYS A 113 -0.84 -5.56 0.72
N PHE A 114 0.46 -5.63 0.51
CA PHE A 114 1.08 -5.28 -0.76
C PHE A 114 1.32 -6.51 -1.62
N PHE A 115 0.98 -6.39 -2.89
CA PHE A 115 1.19 -7.44 -3.90
C PHE A 115 2.07 -6.89 -5.00
N ARG A 116 2.92 -7.74 -5.55
CA ARG A 116 3.75 -7.37 -6.69
C ARG A 116 2.95 -7.17 -7.97
N ASN A 117 1.78 -7.79 -8.02
CA ASN A 117 0.96 -7.86 -9.22
C ASN A 117 -0.43 -7.32 -8.88
N GLY A 118 -0.88 -6.34 -9.67
CA GLY A 118 -2.20 -5.74 -9.45
C GLY A 118 -3.34 -6.73 -9.57
N GLU A 119 -3.23 -7.67 -10.51
CA GLU A 119 -4.26 -8.69 -10.69
C GLU A 119 -4.38 -9.59 -9.47
N ALA A 120 -3.25 -9.93 -8.86
CA ALA A 120 -3.25 -10.75 -7.65
C ALA A 120 -4.00 -10.05 -6.51
N ALA A 121 -3.83 -8.74 -6.38
CA ALA A 121 -4.52 -7.96 -5.37
C ALA A 121 -6.04 -7.93 -5.64
N LEU A 122 -6.43 -7.70 -6.88
CA LEU A 122 -7.85 -7.68 -7.25
C LEU A 122 -8.50 -9.04 -7.00
N GLU A 123 -7.80 -10.11 -7.34
CA GLU A 123 -8.30 -11.46 -7.13
C GLU A 123 -8.44 -11.77 -5.65
N ALA A 124 -7.45 -11.40 -4.85
CA ALA A 124 -7.50 -11.62 -3.41
C ALA A 124 -8.64 -10.84 -2.76
N ALA A 125 -8.86 -9.60 -3.19
CA ALA A 125 -9.95 -8.78 -2.68
C ALA A 125 -11.32 -9.38 -3.05
N GLY A 126 -11.44 -9.90 -4.27
CA GLY A 126 -12.67 -10.54 -4.72
C GLY A 126 -13.00 -11.79 -3.91
N ARG A 127 -11.99 -12.54 -3.49
CA ARG A 127 -12.21 -13.73 -2.67
C ARG A 127 -12.69 -13.40 -1.26
N SER A 128 -12.39 -12.20 -0.80
CA SER A 128 -12.78 -11.76 0.54
C SER A 128 -14.26 -11.43 0.62
N GLU A 129 -14.90 -11.26 -0.52
CA GLU A 129 -16.30 -10.97 -0.63
C GLU A 129 -17.11 -12.28 -0.72
#